data_6e3ed6633676ea9f4c97b0311bea57ca
#
_entry.id   6e3ed6633676ea9f4c97b0311bea57ca
#
_cell.length_a   1.000
_cell.length_b   1.000
_cell.length_c   1.000
_cell.angle_alpha   90.00
_cell.angle_beta   90.00
_cell.angle_gamma   90.00
#
_symmetry.space_group_name_H-M   'P 1'
#
loop_
_entity.id
_entity.type
_entity.pdbx_description
1 polymer ?
#
loop_
_entity_poly.entity_id
_entity_poly.type
_entity_poly.pdbx_seq_one_letter_code
_entity_poly.pdbx_strand_id
1 'polypeptide(L)'
;SATTMTWGILCLAYTIGNGIGSWGLNKTVGWAWDITNFVWWIGIGHAGTLISAILLLFRQRWRMSINRSAEAMTIFAVICAGLFPLFHTGRPWLDYWMLPLPNQFGSLWVNFNSPLLWDVFAISTYFSVSLVFWYLGLIPDLATIRDRAITPTRKFIYGLLSFGWKGTARDWLRFEEVALVLAGLSTPLVLSVHTIVSFDFATSIVPGWHTTIFPPYFVAGAIFSGFAMVLTLMLVARKVLSLEEYITIQHIELMNKIIILTGSIVGVAYITEFFIAWYSGVRSEEHTSELQSQFRISYAV
;
A
#
# COMPACT_ATOMS: atom_id res chain seq x y z
N SER A 1 -18.63 17.11 2.30
CA SER A 1 -17.31 16.92 2.93
C SER A 1 -17.35 17.02 4.46
N ALA A 2 -17.70 18.17 5.07
CA ALA A 2 -17.78 18.27 6.54
C ALA A 2 -18.83 17.32 7.13
N THR A 3 -20.00 17.24 6.53
CA THR A 3 -21.09 16.36 6.94
C THR A 3 -20.70 14.88 6.88
N THR A 4 -20.05 14.45 5.81
CA THR A 4 -19.60 13.06 5.66
C THR A 4 -18.48 12.73 6.65
N MET A 5 -17.56 13.66 6.89
CA MET A 5 -16.52 13.52 7.90
C MET A 5 -17.10 13.39 9.32
N THR A 6 -18.04 14.25 9.68
CA THR A 6 -18.74 14.18 10.98
C THR A 6 -19.46 12.85 11.15
N TRP A 7 -20.16 12.40 10.11
CA TRP A 7 -20.85 11.09 10.14
C TRP A 7 -19.86 9.95 10.33
N GLY A 8 -18.73 9.96 9.61
CA GLY A 8 -17.66 8.97 9.77
C GLY A 8 -17.10 8.94 11.20
N ILE A 9 -16.82 10.10 11.79
CA ILE A 9 -16.34 10.19 13.18
C ILE A 9 -17.36 9.62 14.16
N LEU A 10 -18.66 9.89 13.98
CA LEU A 10 -19.72 9.33 14.82
C LEU A 10 -19.81 7.80 14.69
N CYS A 11 -19.69 7.26 13.47
CA CYS A 11 -19.67 5.82 13.25
C CYS A 11 -18.45 5.16 13.91
N LEU A 12 -17.26 5.77 13.82
CA LEU A 12 -16.06 5.28 14.48
C LEU A 12 -16.20 5.32 16.02
N ALA A 13 -16.70 6.42 16.58
CA ALA A 13 -16.95 6.53 18.00
C ALA A 13 -17.95 5.47 18.48
N TYR A 14 -18.99 5.19 17.70
CA TYR A 14 -19.95 4.14 17.99
C TYR A 14 -19.31 2.75 17.95
N THR A 15 -18.48 2.47 16.95
CA THR A 15 -17.73 1.20 16.81
C THR A 15 -16.77 0.99 17.98
N ILE A 16 -16.01 2.02 18.36
CA ILE A 16 -15.07 1.94 19.49
C ILE A 16 -15.82 1.74 20.83
N GLY A 17 -16.96 2.39 21.00
CA GLY A 17 -17.77 2.26 22.22
C GLY A 17 -18.45 0.89 22.37
N ASN A 18 -18.96 0.32 21.28
CA ASN A 18 -19.73 -0.93 21.29
C ASN A 18 -18.91 -2.16 20.85
N GLY A 19 -17.77 -1.94 20.22
CA GLY A 19 -16.95 -2.99 19.60
C GLY A 19 -17.44 -3.40 18.21
N ILE A 20 -16.65 -4.23 17.53
CA ILE A 20 -16.90 -4.68 16.14
C ILE A 20 -18.15 -5.57 15.99
N GLY A 21 -18.72 -6.07 17.09
CA GLY A 21 -20.00 -6.78 17.04
C GLY A 21 -21.14 -5.96 16.45
N SER A 22 -21.06 -4.61 16.50
CA SER A 22 -22.00 -3.70 15.85
C SER A 22 -22.01 -3.80 14.31
N TRP A 23 -21.02 -4.45 13.70
CA TRP A 23 -20.94 -4.67 12.25
C TRP A 23 -21.74 -5.88 11.77
N GLY A 24 -22.38 -6.61 12.67
CA GLY A 24 -23.17 -7.80 12.33
C GLY A 24 -22.33 -9.00 11.89
N LEU A 25 -21.12 -9.14 12.42
CA LEU A 25 -20.19 -10.20 12.07
C LEU A 25 -20.70 -11.58 12.49
N ASN A 26 -20.49 -12.57 11.63
CA ASN A 26 -20.71 -13.97 11.94
C ASN A 26 -19.42 -14.62 12.49
N LYS A 27 -19.56 -15.78 13.13
CA LYS A 27 -18.50 -16.49 13.84
C LYS A 27 -17.22 -16.74 13.02
N THR A 28 -17.32 -16.90 11.71
CA THR A 28 -16.18 -17.19 10.82
C THR A 28 -15.59 -15.97 10.13
N VAL A 29 -16.28 -14.81 10.16
CA VAL A 29 -15.85 -13.58 9.50
C VAL A 29 -15.44 -12.56 10.56
N GLY A 30 -14.14 -12.24 10.62
CA GLY A 30 -13.57 -11.40 11.68
C GLY A 30 -13.66 -9.89 11.47
N TRP A 31 -13.60 -9.40 10.22
CA TRP A 31 -13.30 -7.99 9.97
C TRP A 31 -14.20 -7.28 8.97
N ALA A 32 -15.19 -7.93 8.39
CA ALA A 32 -16.15 -7.35 7.43
C ALA A 32 -15.51 -6.46 6.35
N TRP A 33 -16.14 -5.32 6.04
CA TRP A 33 -15.66 -4.37 5.04
C TRP A 33 -14.38 -3.61 5.44
N ASP A 34 -14.05 -3.59 6.70
CA ASP A 34 -12.88 -2.88 7.19
C ASP A 34 -11.58 -3.48 6.66
N ILE A 35 -11.47 -4.81 6.71
CA ILE A 35 -10.31 -5.51 6.14
C ILE A 35 -10.20 -5.32 4.63
N THR A 36 -11.33 -5.23 3.91
CA THR A 36 -11.37 -4.93 2.49
C THR A 36 -10.72 -3.59 2.19
N ASN A 37 -11.14 -2.55 2.91
CA ASN A 37 -10.59 -1.22 2.75
C ASN A 37 -9.10 -1.15 3.15
N PHE A 38 -8.69 -1.83 4.21
CA PHE A 38 -7.30 -1.94 4.62
C PHE A 38 -6.43 -2.51 3.48
N VAL A 39 -6.81 -3.66 2.94
CA VAL A 39 -6.08 -4.32 1.85
C VAL A 39 -6.05 -3.47 0.60
N TRP A 40 -7.14 -2.77 0.28
CA TRP A 40 -7.21 -1.87 -0.86
C TRP A 40 -6.20 -0.70 -0.73
N TRP A 41 -6.13 -0.04 0.42
CA TRP A 41 -5.17 1.03 0.67
C TRP A 41 -3.72 0.54 0.65
N ILE A 42 -3.46 -0.62 1.25
CA ILE A 42 -2.14 -1.24 1.20
C ILE A 42 -1.75 -1.57 -0.25
N GLY A 43 -2.66 -2.16 -1.02
CA GLY A 43 -2.43 -2.52 -2.43
C GLY A 43 -2.05 -1.32 -3.29
N ILE A 44 -2.80 -0.23 -3.18
CA ILE A 44 -2.51 1.03 -3.89
C ILE A 44 -1.17 1.61 -3.44
N GLY A 45 -0.93 1.66 -2.14
CA GLY A 45 0.30 2.22 -1.59
C GLY A 45 1.55 1.52 -2.12
N HIS A 46 1.53 0.21 -2.21
CA HIS A 46 2.66 -0.60 -2.67
C HIS A 46 3.16 -0.24 -4.07
N ALA A 47 2.25 -0.02 -4.99
CA ALA A 47 2.63 0.23 -6.37
C ALA A 47 3.40 1.53 -6.54
N GLY A 48 3.11 2.57 -5.79
CA GLY A 48 3.77 3.85 -5.96
C GLY A 48 5.27 3.80 -5.66
N THR A 49 5.68 3.19 -4.54
CA THR A 49 7.10 2.97 -4.23
C THR A 49 7.74 2.01 -5.22
N LEU A 50 7.06 0.91 -5.58
CA LEU A 50 7.56 -0.07 -6.52
C LEU A 50 7.81 0.54 -7.91
N ILE A 51 6.86 1.34 -8.41
CA ILE A 51 7.00 2.05 -9.68
C ILE A 51 8.25 2.92 -9.66
N SER A 52 8.40 3.75 -8.63
CA SER A 52 9.55 4.64 -8.53
C SER A 52 10.87 3.87 -8.40
N ALA A 53 10.91 2.81 -7.58
CA ALA A 53 12.09 1.99 -7.35
C ALA A 53 12.51 1.20 -8.61
N ILE A 54 11.58 0.44 -9.21
CA ILE A 54 11.88 -0.40 -10.39
C ILE A 54 12.31 0.47 -11.57
N LEU A 55 11.61 1.58 -11.83
CA LEU A 55 11.98 2.46 -12.94
C LEU A 55 13.34 3.12 -12.72
N LEU A 56 13.74 3.36 -11.47
CA LEU A 56 15.07 3.86 -11.16
C LEU A 56 16.13 2.79 -11.41
N LEU A 57 15.93 1.56 -10.94
CA LEU A 57 16.85 0.43 -11.12
C LEU A 57 17.06 0.12 -12.60
N PHE A 58 16.01 0.16 -13.41
CA PHE A 58 16.09 -0.01 -14.87
C PHE A 58 16.48 1.27 -15.63
N ARG A 59 16.87 2.33 -14.92
CA ARG A 59 17.29 3.64 -15.49
C ARG A 59 16.31 4.19 -16.52
N GLN A 60 15.00 4.04 -16.28
CA GLN A 60 13.96 4.52 -17.19
C GLN A 60 13.81 6.04 -17.08
N ARG A 61 14.01 6.76 -18.18
CA ARG A 61 13.95 8.23 -18.21
C ARG A 61 12.55 8.77 -17.92
N TRP A 62 11.50 8.07 -18.36
CA TRP A 62 10.10 8.48 -18.16
C TRP A 62 9.65 8.41 -16.70
N ARG A 63 10.43 7.78 -15.81
CA ARG A 63 10.24 7.81 -14.38
C ARG A 63 10.06 9.23 -13.84
N MET A 64 10.84 10.20 -14.35
CA MET A 64 10.85 11.59 -13.85
C MET A 64 9.48 12.27 -13.95
N SER A 65 8.62 11.84 -14.88
CA SER A 65 7.28 12.41 -15.06
C SER A 65 6.25 11.85 -14.09
N ILE A 66 6.48 10.68 -13.48
CA ILE A 66 5.46 9.97 -12.70
C ILE A 66 5.86 9.71 -11.24
N ASN A 67 7.15 9.63 -10.93
CA ASN A 67 7.62 9.18 -9.61
C ASN A 67 7.10 10.04 -8.46
N ARG A 68 7.01 11.36 -8.63
CA ARG A 68 6.51 12.26 -7.58
C ARG A 68 5.06 11.96 -7.19
N SER A 69 4.20 11.77 -8.18
CA SER A 69 2.80 11.41 -7.95
C SER A 69 2.67 10.03 -7.32
N ALA A 70 3.46 9.06 -7.80
CA ALA A 70 3.45 7.70 -7.31
C ALA A 70 3.95 7.61 -5.86
N GLU A 71 5.07 8.24 -5.53
CA GLU A 71 5.63 8.27 -4.18
C GLU A 71 4.72 8.98 -3.18
N ALA A 72 4.13 10.14 -3.57
CA ALA A 72 3.17 10.84 -2.73
C ALA A 72 1.93 9.99 -2.47
N MET A 73 1.38 9.34 -3.51
CA MET A 73 0.25 8.43 -3.38
C MET A 73 0.55 7.32 -2.36
N THR A 74 1.73 6.73 -2.41
CA THR A 74 2.16 5.71 -1.45
C THR A 74 2.03 6.20 0.00
N ILE A 75 2.61 7.36 0.30
CA ILE A 75 2.64 7.87 1.68
C ILE A 75 1.21 8.10 2.20
N PHE A 76 0.35 8.74 1.42
CA PHE A 76 -1.03 8.96 1.81
C PHE A 76 -1.82 7.65 1.93
N ALA A 77 -1.63 6.72 1.01
CA ALA A 77 -2.30 5.42 1.04
C ALA A 77 -1.90 4.59 2.26
N VAL A 78 -0.61 4.55 2.60
CA VAL A 78 -0.13 3.79 3.77
C VAL A 78 -0.57 4.45 5.09
N ILE A 79 -0.65 5.78 5.15
CA ILE A 79 -1.25 6.46 6.32
C ILE A 79 -2.72 6.07 6.46
N CYS A 80 -3.50 6.09 5.37
CA CYS A 80 -4.88 5.64 5.40
C CYS A 80 -4.98 4.18 5.85
N ALA A 81 -4.17 3.29 5.28
CA ALA A 81 -4.13 1.88 5.68
C ALA A 81 -3.83 1.69 7.16
N GLY A 82 -2.87 2.44 7.71
CA GLY A 82 -2.49 2.37 9.13
C GLY A 82 -3.58 2.79 10.12
N LEU A 83 -4.65 3.45 9.66
CA LEU A 83 -5.80 3.78 10.50
C LEU A 83 -6.74 2.58 10.71
N PHE A 84 -6.81 1.65 9.76
CA PHE A 84 -7.76 0.53 9.82
C PHE A 84 -7.49 -0.46 10.96
N PRO A 85 -6.24 -0.87 11.26
CA PRO A 85 -5.96 -1.69 12.44
C PRO A 85 -6.53 -1.12 13.73
N LEU A 86 -6.50 0.21 13.89
CA LEU A 86 -7.07 0.87 15.07
C LEU A 86 -8.59 0.72 15.18
N PHE A 87 -9.27 0.48 14.05
CA PHE A 87 -10.72 0.36 14.01
C PHE A 87 -11.19 -1.07 14.04
N HIS A 88 -10.54 -1.98 13.30
CA HIS A 88 -11.00 -3.36 13.22
C HIS A 88 -10.65 -4.21 14.44
N THR A 89 -9.76 -3.77 15.31
CA THR A 89 -9.60 -4.34 16.65
C THR A 89 -10.79 -4.00 17.57
N GLY A 90 -11.55 -2.95 17.22
CA GLY A 90 -12.74 -2.49 17.96
C GLY A 90 -12.43 -1.76 19.25
N ARG A 91 -11.26 -2.00 19.82
CA ARG A 91 -10.78 -1.38 21.07
C ARG A 91 -9.32 -0.95 20.92
N PRO A 92 -9.03 0.21 20.38
CA PRO A 92 -7.65 0.66 20.03
C PRO A 92 -6.66 0.60 21.19
N TRP A 93 -7.13 0.74 22.43
CA TRP A 93 -6.26 0.62 23.61
C TRP A 93 -5.74 -0.80 23.87
N LEU A 94 -6.24 -1.81 23.15
CA LEU A 94 -5.73 -3.18 23.17
C LEU A 94 -4.77 -3.49 22.02
N ASP A 95 -4.52 -2.56 21.11
CA ASP A 95 -3.67 -2.79 19.92
C ASP A 95 -2.21 -3.12 20.27
N TYR A 96 -1.78 -2.80 21.50
CA TYR A 96 -0.47 -3.21 21.99
C TYR A 96 -0.25 -4.73 21.96
N TRP A 97 -1.32 -5.54 21.89
CA TRP A 97 -1.24 -6.98 21.73
C TRP A 97 -0.64 -7.43 20.40
N MET A 98 -0.68 -6.58 19.39
CA MET A 98 -0.04 -6.82 18.11
C MET A 98 1.48 -6.59 18.15
N LEU A 99 2.00 -5.98 19.22
CA LEU A 99 3.42 -5.76 19.39
C LEU A 99 4.04 -6.92 20.19
N PRO A 100 5.32 -7.26 19.95
CA PRO A 100 6.03 -8.33 20.68
C PRO A 100 6.44 -7.90 22.09
N LEU A 101 5.49 -7.35 22.84
CA LEU A 101 5.72 -6.87 24.19
C LEU A 101 5.46 -7.99 25.20
N PRO A 102 6.25 -8.08 26.29
CA PRO A 102 5.92 -8.95 27.40
C PRO A 102 4.53 -8.61 27.93
N ASN A 103 3.67 -9.61 28.06
CA ASN A 103 2.35 -9.42 28.63
C ASN A 103 2.32 -9.90 30.09
N GLN A 104 1.36 -9.39 30.84
CA GLN A 104 1.19 -9.71 32.27
C GLN A 104 0.39 -11.01 32.51
N PHE A 105 0.11 -11.77 31.48
CA PHE A 105 -0.65 -13.01 31.54
C PHE A 105 0.26 -14.27 31.69
N GLY A 106 1.39 -14.12 32.30
CA GLY A 106 2.29 -15.21 32.65
C GLY A 106 2.96 -15.88 31.45
N SER A 107 2.59 -17.12 31.16
CA SER A 107 3.16 -17.91 30.07
C SER A 107 2.63 -17.58 28.66
N LEU A 108 1.68 -16.67 28.55
CA LEU A 108 1.16 -16.23 27.24
C LEU A 108 2.10 -15.24 26.59
N TRP A 109 2.95 -15.73 25.74
CA TRP A 109 3.83 -14.93 24.90
C TRP A 109 3.14 -14.53 23.61
N VAL A 110 3.60 -13.42 23.04
CA VAL A 110 3.21 -13.04 21.67
C VAL A 110 3.55 -14.19 20.73
N ASN A 111 2.57 -14.61 19.93
CA ASN A 111 2.76 -15.69 18.98
C ASN A 111 3.52 -15.18 17.74
N PHE A 112 4.84 -15.39 17.70
CA PHE A 112 5.68 -15.02 16.55
C PHE A 112 5.34 -15.77 15.26
N ASN A 113 4.51 -16.79 15.29
CA ASN A 113 3.97 -17.47 14.11
C ASN A 113 2.70 -16.80 13.57
N SER A 114 2.21 -15.75 14.22
CA SER A 114 1.01 -15.03 13.78
C SER A 114 1.34 -14.07 12.64
N PRO A 115 0.62 -14.14 11.49
CA PRO A 115 0.74 -13.18 10.40
C PRO A 115 0.44 -11.74 10.84
N LEU A 116 -0.48 -11.53 11.78
CA LEU A 116 -0.81 -10.21 12.34
C LEU A 116 0.41 -9.52 12.98
N LEU A 117 1.28 -10.29 13.64
CA LEU A 117 2.53 -9.75 14.17
C LEU A 117 3.50 -9.39 13.03
N TRP A 118 3.59 -10.24 12.02
CA TRP A 118 4.46 -9.99 10.85
C TRP A 118 4.02 -8.74 10.09
N ASP A 119 2.72 -8.47 10.01
CA ASP A 119 2.16 -7.27 9.40
C ASP A 119 2.62 -6.01 10.09
N VAL A 120 2.65 -5.98 11.42
CA VAL A 120 3.14 -4.82 12.17
C VAL A 120 4.57 -4.47 11.76
N PHE A 121 5.46 -5.46 11.67
CA PHE A 121 6.83 -5.25 11.24
C PHE A 121 6.93 -4.89 9.76
N ALA A 122 6.22 -5.63 8.92
CA ALA A 122 6.26 -5.43 7.48
C ALA A 122 5.76 -4.03 7.07
N ILE A 123 4.59 -3.64 7.57
CA ILE A 123 3.97 -2.34 7.26
C ILE A 123 4.80 -1.19 7.85
N SER A 124 5.28 -1.32 9.09
CA SER A 124 6.12 -0.29 9.71
C SER A 124 7.44 -0.09 8.97
N THR A 125 8.09 -1.18 8.57
CA THR A 125 9.33 -1.14 7.78
C THR A 125 9.06 -0.54 6.41
N TYR A 126 8.00 -0.97 5.75
CA TYR A 126 7.60 -0.44 4.45
C TYR A 126 7.30 1.07 4.50
N PHE A 127 6.52 1.50 5.48
CA PHE A 127 6.22 2.92 5.68
C PHE A 127 7.50 3.74 5.89
N SER A 128 8.40 3.26 6.76
CA SER A 128 9.65 3.93 7.07
C SER A 128 10.55 4.07 5.83
N VAL A 129 10.75 2.99 5.09
CA VAL A 129 11.57 3.01 3.86
C VAL A 129 10.94 3.89 2.78
N SER A 130 9.64 3.79 2.58
CA SER A 130 8.91 4.61 1.60
C SER A 130 8.93 6.09 1.97
N LEU A 131 8.80 6.42 3.25
CA LEU A 131 8.90 7.79 3.76
C LEU A 131 10.28 8.39 3.51
N VAL A 132 11.34 7.63 3.80
CA VAL A 132 12.72 8.05 3.55
C VAL A 132 12.97 8.25 2.06
N PHE A 133 12.47 7.33 1.21
CA PHE A 133 12.63 7.40 -0.23
C PHE A 133 11.90 8.62 -0.82
N TRP A 134 10.65 8.85 -0.41
CA TRP A 134 9.88 10.04 -0.80
C TRP A 134 10.55 11.33 -0.32
N TYR A 135 10.97 11.35 0.96
CA TYR A 135 11.61 12.52 1.54
C TYR A 135 12.94 12.87 0.87
N LEU A 136 13.76 11.85 0.55
CA LEU A 136 14.98 12.04 -0.24
C LEU A 136 14.67 12.79 -1.53
N GLY A 137 13.63 12.35 -2.25
CA GLY A 137 13.17 13.01 -3.46
C GLY A 137 12.76 14.47 -3.26
N LEU A 138 12.25 14.85 -2.09
CA LEU A 138 11.83 16.24 -1.79
C LEU A 138 12.99 17.17 -1.43
N ILE A 139 14.15 16.67 -1.04
CA ILE A 139 15.27 17.49 -0.55
C ILE A 139 15.66 18.63 -1.53
N PRO A 140 15.83 18.39 -2.84
CA PRO A 140 16.13 19.46 -3.79
C PRO A 140 15.02 20.51 -3.91
N ASP A 141 13.76 20.06 -3.80
CA ASP A 141 12.59 20.95 -3.88
C ASP A 141 12.49 21.83 -2.64
N LEU A 142 12.71 21.27 -1.45
CA LEU A 142 12.75 22.00 -0.18
C LEU A 142 13.87 23.02 -0.16
N ALA A 143 15.03 22.68 -0.72
CA ALA A 143 16.13 23.62 -0.90
C ALA A 143 15.75 24.77 -1.83
N THR A 144 15.05 24.49 -2.92
CA THR A 144 14.57 25.53 -3.84
C THR A 144 13.57 26.47 -3.15
N ILE A 145 12.68 25.94 -2.31
CA ILE A 145 11.75 26.75 -1.51
C ILE A 145 12.51 27.60 -0.49
N ARG A 146 13.52 27.03 0.19
CA ARG A 146 14.42 27.77 1.09
C ARG A 146 15.05 28.97 0.40
N ASP A 147 15.60 28.75 -0.78
CA ASP A 147 16.35 29.78 -1.49
C ASP A 147 15.45 30.91 -2.02
N ARG A 148 14.17 30.60 -2.27
CA ARG A 148 13.13 31.56 -2.67
C ARG A 148 12.37 32.17 -1.49
N ALA A 149 12.62 31.72 -0.26
CA ALA A 149 11.87 32.16 0.91
C ALA A 149 12.18 33.60 1.29
N ILE A 150 11.15 34.45 1.41
CA ILE A 150 11.24 35.85 1.77
C ILE A 150 11.37 36.02 3.30
N THR A 151 10.64 35.19 4.08
CA THR A 151 10.60 35.29 5.54
C THR A 151 11.72 34.48 6.19
N PRO A 152 12.41 35.03 7.22
CA PRO A 152 13.48 34.33 7.94
C PRO A 152 13.04 33.00 8.51
N THR A 153 11.82 32.92 9.04
CA THR A 153 11.25 31.70 9.61
C THR A 153 11.12 30.59 8.55
N ARG A 154 10.58 30.90 7.38
CA ARG A 154 10.50 29.93 6.26
C ARG A 154 11.88 29.48 5.82
N LYS A 155 12.82 30.42 5.67
CA LYS A 155 14.20 30.10 5.29
C LYS A 155 14.86 29.15 6.28
N PHE A 156 14.64 29.36 7.57
CA PHE A 156 15.16 28.48 8.63
C PHE A 156 14.52 27.07 8.57
N ILE A 157 13.18 26.99 8.52
CA ILE A 157 12.46 25.71 8.47
C ILE A 157 12.88 24.89 7.26
N TYR A 158 12.83 25.47 6.07
CA TYR A 158 13.24 24.78 4.84
C TYR A 158 14.73 24.53 4.76
N GLY A 159 15.55 25.34 5.43
CA GLY A 159 16.98 25.12 5.63
C GLY A 159 17.25 23.83 6.41
N LEU A 160 16.53 23.64 7.51
CA LEU A 160 16.59 22.42 8.31
C LEU A 160 16.11 21.20 7.51
N LEU A 161 14.95 21.32 6.88
CA LEU A 161 14.34 20.23 6.12
C LEU A 161 15.11 19.84 4.87
N SER A 162 15.91 20.73 4.28
CA SER A 162 16.75 20.44 3.12
C SER A 162 18.11 19.84 3.46
N PHE A 163 18.41 19.58 4.73
CA PHE A 163 19.68 19.02 5.22
C PHE A 163 20.92 19.71 4.63
N GLY A 164 20.86 21.03 4.45
CA GLY A 164 21.98 21.81 3.91
C GLY A 164 22.30 21.57 2.43
N TRP A 165 21.34 21.01 1.67
CA TRP A 165 21.48 20.80 0.23
C TRP A 165 21.87 22.09 -0.50
N LYS A 166 22.93 22.00 -1.30
CA LYS A 166 23.50 23.17 -2.05
C LYS A 166 23.32 23.01 -3.57
N GLY A 167 22.90 21.86 -4.05
CA GLY A 167 22.76 21.58 -5.48
C GLY A 167 24.10 21.42 -6.22
N THR A 168 25.18 21.12 -5.50
CA THR A 168 26.49 20.87 -6.12
C THR A 168 26.50 19.52 -6.87
N ALA A 169 27.42 19.33 -7.81
CA ALA A 169 27.59 18.05 -8.50
C ALA A 169 27.81 16.89 -7.51
N ARG A 170 28.51 17.16 -6.40
CA ARG A 170 28.74 16.16 -5.35
C ARG A 170 27.43 15.79 -4.61
N ASP A 171 26.54 16.76 -4.39
CA ASP A 171 25.24 16.49 -3.75
C ASP A 171 24.38 15.62 -4.66
N TRP A 172 24.36 15.90 -5.97
CA TRP A 172 23.63 15.11 -6.95
C TRP A 172 24.15 13.68 -7.07
N LEU A 173 25.46 13.48 -7.12
CA LEU A 173 26.06 12.14 -7.15
C LEU A 173 25.66 11.32 -5.92
N ARG A 174 25.78 11.91 -4.72
CA ARG A 174 25.36 11.25 -3.47
C ARG A 174 23.86 10.95 -3.43
N PHE A 175 23.06 11.87 -3.95
CA PHE A 175 21.62 11.67 -4.06
C PHE A 175 21.29 10.46 -4.93
N GLU A 176 21.93 10.33 -6.09
CA GLU A 176 21.73 9.19 -6.99
C GLU A 176 22.17 7.88 -6.35
N GLU A 177 23.32 7.85 -5.68
CA GLU A 177 23.80 6.67 -4.95
C GLU A 177 22.82 6.22 -3.87
N VAL A 178 22.37 7.12 -3.01
CA VAL A 178 21.42 6.83 -1.95
C VAL A 178 20.07 6.42 -2.52
N ALA A 179 19.60 7.10 -3.57
CA ALA A 179 18.35 6.74 -4.24
C ALA A 179 18.40 5.32 -4.85
N LEU A 180 19.53 4.91 -5.44
CA LEU A 180 19.71 3.57 -5.98
C LEU A 180 19.70 2.49 -4.88
N VAL A 181 20.38 2.75 -3.75
CA VAL A 181 20.38 1.84 -2.60
C VAL A 181 18.96 1.69 -2.06
N LEU A 182 18.25 2.79 -1.84
CA LEU A 182 16.86 2.74 -1.37
C LEU A 182 15.93 2.03 -2.36
N ALA A 183 16.09 2.24 -3.66
CA ALA A 183 15.33 1.53 -4.67
C ALA A 183 15.59 0.02 -4.65
N GLY A 184 16.87 -0.37 -4.47
CA GLY A 184 17.28 -1.76 -4.32
C GLY A 184 16.67 -2.43 -3.09
N LEU A 185 16.56 -1.71 -1.97
CA LEU A 185 15.91 -2.19 -0.74
C LEU A 185 14.39 -2.21 -0.86
N SER A 186 13.81 -1.19 -1.48
CA SER A 186 12.35 -1.04 -1.60
C SER A 186 11.73 -2.13 -2.49
N THR A 187 12.40 -2.57 -3.53
CA THR A 187 11.85 -3.54 -4.48
C THR A 187 11.50 -4.88 -3.82
N PRO A 188 12.42 -5.61 -3.18
CA PRO A 188 12.08 -6.85 -2.50
C PRO A 188 11.17 -6.61 -1.28
N LEU A 189 11.31 -5.47 -0.59
CA LEU A 189 10.49 -5.12 0.55
C LEU A 189 9.01 -5.00 0.17
N VAL A 190 8.70 -4.30 -0.92
CA VAL A 190 7.32 -4.17 -1.41
C VAL A 190 6.70 -5.53 -1.71
N LEU A 191 7.44 -6.42 -2.39
CA LEU A 191 6.97 -7.77 -2.70
C LEU A 191 6.74 -8.59 -1.42
N SER A 192 7.65 -8.53 -0.46
CA SER A 192 7.55 -9.27 0.80
C SER A 192 6.41 -8.80 1.69
N VAL A 193 6.18 -7.50 1.78
CA VAL A 193 5.08 -6.95 2.60
C VAL A 193 3.73 -7.45 2.10
N HIS A 194 3.49 -7.41 0.78
CA HIS A 194 2.23 -7.88 0.22
C HIS A 194 2.06 -9.40 0.37
N THR A 195 3.16 -10.13 0.30
CA THR A 195 3.18 -11.56 0.61
C THR A 195 2.78 -11.81 2.08
N ILE A 196 3.31 -11.02 3.02
CA ILE A 196 3.01 -11.16 4.45
C ILE A 196 1.53 -10.85 4.72
N VAL A 197 1.01 -9.72 4.23
CA VAL A 197 -0.42 -9.36 4.37
C VAL A 197 -1.33 -10.47 3.81
N SER A 198 -0.90 -11.14 2.72
CA SER A 198 -1.68 -12.24 2.16
C SER A 198 -1.78 -13.45 3.08
N PHE A 199 -0.81 -13.64 3.99
CA PHE A 199 -0.84 -14.76 4.94
C PHE A 199 -1.95 -14.62 5.99
N ASP A 200 -2.45 -13.43 6.28
CA ASP A 200 -3.64 -13.26 7.12
C ASP A 200 -4.85 -14.02 6.57
N PHE A 201 -4.92 -14.17 5.26
CA PHE A 201 -5.95 -14.90 4.56
C PHE A 201 -5.54 -16.35 4.27
N ALA A 202 -4.35 -16.55 3.72
CA ALA A 202 -3.87 -17.87 3.29
C ALA A 202 -3.70 -18.87 4.44
N THR A 203 -3.42 -18.40 5.65
CA THR A 203 -3.31 -19.23 6.86
C THR A 203 -4.57 -19.24 7.72
N SER A 204 -5.63 -18.53 7.29
CA SER A 204 -6.89 -18.50 8.00
C SER A 204 -7.63 -19.83 7.89
N ILE A 205 -8.59 -20.07 8.81
CA ILE A 205 -9.48 -21.23 8.79
C ILE A 205 -10.71 -21.01 7.92
N VAL A 206 -10.85 -19.82 7.30
CA VAL A 206 -12.01 -19.49 6.49
C VAL A 206 -11.95 -20.29 5.18
N PRO A 207 -12.96 -21.09 4.85
CA PRO A 207 -12.98 -21.84 3.61
C PRO A 207 -12.79 -20.95 2.40
N GLY A 208 -11.90 -21.34 1.49
CA GLY A 208 -11.57 -20.65 0.27
C GLY A 208 -10.55 -19.51 0.40
N TRP A 209 -10.24 -19.03 1.59
CA TRP A 209 -9.08 -18.14 1.83
C TRP A 209 -7.81 -18.95 2.05
N HIS A 210 -7.94 -20.15 2.56
CA HIS A 210 -6.85 -21.09 2.84
C HIS A 210 -6.29 -21.68 1.54
N THR A 211 -5.47 -20.92 0.82
CA THR A 211 -4.89 -21.31 -0.47
C THR A 211 -3.47 -20.79 -0.67
N THR A 212 -2.62 -21.61 -1.29
CA THR A 212 -1.22 -21.29 -1.55
C THR A 212 -1.02 -20.26 -2.66
N ILE A 213 -2.03 -20.00 -3.48
CA ILE A 213 -1.94 -19.01 -4.57
C ILE A 213 -2.10 -17.57 -4.06
N PHE A 214 -2.60 -17.37 -2.83
CA PHE A 214 -2.85 -16.04 -2.29
C PHE A 214 -1.64 -15.11 -2.32
N PRO A 215 -0.44 -15.48 -1.83
CA PRO A 215 0.70 -14.59 -1.85
C PRO A 215 1.07 -14.06 -3.24
N PRO A 216 1.32 -14.87 -4.26
CA PRO A 216 1.63 -14.36 -5.59
C PRO A 216 0.47 -13.60 -6.23
N TYR A 217 -0.77 -14.00 -5.96
CA TYR A 217 -1.97 -13.31 -6.43
C TYR A 217 -2.08 -11.91 -5.83
N PHE A 218 -1.89 -11.75 -4.52
CA PHE A 218 -1.92 -10.45 -3.85
C PHE A 218 -0.85 -9.51 -4.38
N VAL A 219 0.37 -9.98 -4.58
CA VAL A 219 1.45 -9.18 -5.15
C VAL A 219 1.10 -8.70 -6.57
N ALA A 220 0.64 -9.60 -7.43
CA ALA A 220 0.26 -9.24 -8.80
C ALA A 220 -0.94 -8.29 -8.83
N GLY A 221 -1.95 -8.52 -7.99
CA GLY A 221 -3.13 -7.67 -7.85
C GLY A 221 -2.79 -6.26 -7.35
N ALA A 222 -1.88 -6.15 -6.37
CA ALA A 222 -1.42 -4.87 -5.86
C ALA A 222 -0.68 -4.05 -6.93
N ILE A 223 0.20 -4.70 -7.70
CA ILE A 223 0.92 -4.04 -8.79
C ILE A 223 -0.09 -3.58 -9.87
N PHE A 224 -1.00 -4.45 -10.27
CA PHE A 224 -2.03 -4.16 -11.25
C PHE A 224 -2.90 -2.97 -10.84
N SER A 225 -3.53 -3.04 -9.67
CA SER A 225 -4.43 -2.00 -9.17
C SER A 225 -3.71 -0.68 -8.89
N GLY A 226 -2.50 -0.75 -8.37
CA GLY A 226 -1.72 0.43 -8.06
C GLY A 226 -1.22 1.18 -9.31
N PHE A 227 -0.79 0.48 -10.36
CA PHE A 227 -0.49 1.14 -11.65
C PHE A 227 -1.74 1.78 -12.25
N ALA A 228 -2.90 1.13 -12.15
CA ALA A 228 -4.17 1.69 -12.62
C ALA A 228 -4.54 2.95 -11.83
N MET A 229 -4.35 2.97 -10.50
CA MET A 229 -4.62 4.15 -9.68
C MET A 229 -3.65 5.30 -9.98
N VAL A 230 -2.34 5.03 -10.09
CA VAL A 230 -1.36 6.07 -10.48
C VAL A 230 -1.74 6.66 -11.84
N LEU A 231 -2.09 5.81 -12.81
CA LEU A 231 -2.52 6.26 -14.13
C LEU A 231 -3.76 7.15 -14.04
N THR A 232 -4.75 6.76 -13.24
CA THR A 232 -5.98 7.54 -13.04
C THR A 232 -5.65 8.93 -12.45
N LEU A 233 -4.84 8.99 -11.40
CA LEU A 233 -4.42 10.25 -10.79
C LEU A 233 -3.62 11.12 -11.77
N MET A 234 -2.73 10.52 -12.54
CA MET A 234 -1.95 11.23 -13.56
C MET A 234 -2.81 11.79 -14.67
N LEU A 235 -3.82 11.07 -15.13
CA LEU A 235 -4.76 11.58 -16.17
C LEU A 235 -5.54 12.79 -15.66
N VAL A 236 -6.01 12.75 -14.41
CA VAL A 236 -6.68 13.88 -13.78
C VAL A 236 -5.71 15.06 -13.63
N ALA A 237 -4.53 14.85 -13.08
CA ALA A 237 -3.50 15.88 -12.91
C ALA A 237 -3.09 16.48 -14.25
N ARG A 238 -2.88 15.64 -15.26
CA ARG A 238 -2.54 16.06 -16.63
C ARG A 238 -3.54 17.08 -17.18
N LYS A 239 -4.84 16.81 -17.00
CA LYS A 239 -5.90 17.68 -17.48
C LYS A 239 -6.11 18.94 -16.62
N VAL A 240 -6.12 18.78 -15.29
CA VAL A 240 -6.42 19.89 -14.36
C VAL A 240 -5.26 20.88 -14.26
N LEU A 241 -4.03 20.40 -14.33
CA LEU A 241 -2.81 21.21 -14.20
C LEU A 241 -2.14 21.52 -15.55
N SER A 242 -2.76 21.14 -16.67
CA SER A 242 -2.21 21.34 -18.04
C SER A 242 -0.78 20.80 -18.18
N LEU A 243 -0.57 19.54 -17.78
CA LEU A 243 0.74 18.88 -17.76
C LEU A 243 0.96 17.97 -18.99
N GLU A 244 0.33 18.27 -20.14
CA GLU A 244 0.38 17.45 -21.34
C GLU A 244 1.80 17.25 -21.89
N GLU A 245 2.66 18.23 -21.73
CA GLU A 245 4.07 18.19 -22.17
C GLU A 245 4.93 17.29 -21.25
N TYR A 246 4.56 17.17 -19.96
CA TYR A 246 5.29 16.35 -18.98
C TYR A 246 4.76 14.93 -18.92
N ILE A 247 3.44 14.76 -18.95
CA ILE A 247 2.75 13.46 -18.93
C ILE A 247 2.24 13.19 -20.34
N THR A 248 3.10 12.62 -21.18
CA THR A 248 2.80 12.36 -22.59
C THR A 248 1.97 11.09 -22.76
N ILE A 249 1.35 10.92 -23.95
CA ILE A 249 0.63 9.68 -24.31
C ILE A 249 1.57 8.46 -24.25
N GLN A 250 2.83 8.62 -24.60
CA GLN A 250 3.80 7.54 -24.51
C GLN A 250 3.99 7.01 -23.06
N HIS A 251 3.96 7.91 -22.05
CA HIS A 251 3.99 7.49 -20.64
C HIS A 251 2.76 6.66 -20.26
N ILE A 252 1.58 7.09 -20.75
CA ILE A 252 0.32 6.37 -20.54
C ILE A 252 0.36 4.99 -21.19
N GLU A 253 0.87 4.88 -22.40
CA GLU A 253 1.02 3.60 -23.12
C GLU A 253 1.99 2.64 -22.40
N LEU A 254 3.11 3.15 -21.87
CA LEU A 254 4.07 2.33 -21.11
C LEU A 254 3.45 1.79 -19.83
N MET A 255 2.68 2.61 -19.12
CA MET A 255 1.96 2.16 -17.92
C MET A 255 0.89 1.13 -18.26
N ASN A 256 0.14 1.32 -19.32
CA ASN A 256 -0.88 0.36 -19.78
C ASN A 256 -0.27 -1.01 -20.13
N LYS A 257 0.92 -1.05 -20.72
CA LYS A 257 1.62 -2.32 -20.97
C LYS A 257 1.92 -3.10 -19.70
N ILE A 258 2.31 -2.41 -18.63
CA ILE A 258 2.55 -3.05 -17.33
C ILE A 258 1.23 -3.51 -16.70
N ILE A 259 0.18 -2.70 -16.82
CA ILE A 259 -1.18 -3.06 -16.36
C ILE A 259 -1.69 -4.32 -17.07
N ILE A 260 -1.52 -4.42 -18.39
CA ILE A 260 -1.90 -5.61 -19.15
C ILE A 260 -1.10 -6.83 -18.68
N LEU A 261 0.22 -6.71 -18.51
CA LEU A 261 1.05 -7.81 -18.05
C LEU A 261 0.63 -8.32 -16.67
N THR A 262 0.51 -7.41 -15.70
CA THR A 262 0.16 -7.78 -14.32
C THR A 262 -1.30 -8.24 -14.22
N GLY A 263 -2.22 -7.62 -14.95
CA GLY A 263 -3.60 -8.07 -15.07
C GLY A 263 -3.74 -9.46 -15.68
N SER A 264 -2.87 -9.81 -16.65
CA SER A 264 -2.84 -11.17 -17.19
C SER A 264 -2.39 -12.20 -16.14
N ILE A 265 -1.44 -11.86 -15.27
CA ILE A 265 -1.02 -12.73 -14.16
C ILE A 265 -2.18 -12.94 -13.18
N VAL A 266 -2.88 -11.87 -12.84
CA VAL A 266 -4.10 -11.95 -12.01
C VAL A 266 -5.16 -12.83 -12.67
N GLY A 267 -5.38 -12.66 -13.97
CA GLY A 267 -6.31 -13.49 -14.74
C GLY A 267 -5.96 -14.98 -14.72
N VAL A 268 -4.68 -15.31 -14.86
CA VAL A 268 -4.21 -16.71 -14.74
C VAL A 268 -4.47 -17.27 -13.35
N ALA A 269 -4.28 -16.47 -12.29
CA ALA A 269 -4.57 -16.91 -10.93
C ALA A 269 -6.07 -17.25 -10.76
N TYR A 270 -6.97 -16.41 -11.27
CA TYR A 270 -8.42 -16.69 -11.26
C TYR A 270 -8.77 -17.95 -12.04
N ILE A 271 -8.25 -18.10 -13.27
CA ILE A 271 -8.50 -19.29 -14.08
C ILE A 271 -8.02 -20.54 -13.36
N THR A 272 -6.87 -20.49 -12.71
CA THR A 272 -6.33 -21.61 -11.94
C THR A 272 -7.26 -22.01 -10.79
N GLU A 273 -7.78 -21.05 -10.05
CA GLU A 273 -8.70 -21.32 -8.94
C GLU A 273 -10.03 -21.89 -9.42
N PHE A 274 -10.62 -21.33 -10.47
CA PHE A 274 -11.84 -21.90 -11.05
C PHE A 274 -11.61 -23.31 -11.59
N PHE A 275 -10.45 -23.54 -12.22
CA PHE A 275 -10.10 -24.87 -12.68
C PHE A 275 -9.97 -25.86 -11.52
N ILE A 276 -9.30 -25.50 -10.44
CA ILE A 276 -9.15 -26.36 -9.26
C ILE A 276 -10.50 -26.67 -8.64
N ALA A 277 -11.36 -25.66 -8.47
CA ALA A 277 -12.70 -25.82 -7.93
C ALA A 277 -13.56 -26.79 -8.79
N TRP A 278 -13.51 -26.62 -10.10
CA TRP A 278 -14.22 -27.50 -11.03
C TRP A 278 -13.63 -28.91 -11.05
N TYR A 279 -12.30 -29.04 -11.09
CA TYR A 279 -11.62 -30.34 -11.16
C TYR A 279 -11.74 -31.15 -9.88
N SER A 280 -11.84 -30.52 -8.71
CA SER A 280 -12.04 -31.20 -7.42
C SER A 280 -13.38 -31.94 -7.33
N GLY A 281 -14.39 -31.48 -8.07
CA GLY A 281 -15.74 -32.03 -8.04
C GLY A 281 -16.46 -31.86 -6.69
N VAL A 282 -15.92 -31.02 -5.80
CA VAL A 282 -16.49 -30.75 -4.48
C VAL A 282 -17.44 -29.56 -4.56
N ARG A 283 -18.74 -29.78 -4.52
CA ARG A 283 -19.75 -28.70 -4.64
C ARG A 283 -19.59 -27.57 -3.65
N SER A 284 -19.10 -27.83 -2.44
CA SER A 284 -18.84 -26.77 -1.45
C SER A 284 -17.69 -25.83 -1.86
N GLU A 285 -16.72 -26.33 -2.62
CA GLU A 285 -15.62 -25.50 -3.14
C GLU A 285 -16.06 -24.68 -4.34
N GLU A 286 -16.92 -25.21 -5.22
CA GLU A 286 -17.51 -24.45 -6.34
C GLU A 286 -18.24 -23.21 -5.83
N HIS A 287 -19.14 -23.37 -4.86
CA HIS A 287 -19.90 -22.26 -4.28
C HIS A 287 -19.00 -21.29 -3.51
N THR A 288 -17.98 -21.77 -2.86
CA THR A 288 -17.03 -20.91 -2.12
C THR A 288 -16.17 -20.11 -3.09
N SER A 289 -15.74 -20.68 -4.20
CA SER A 289 -14.94 -19.97 -5.21
C SER A 289 -15.78 -18.94 -5.98
N GLU A 290 -17.08 -19.19 -6.23
CA GLU A 290 -17.99 -18.19 -6.80
C GLU A 290 -18.18 -16.99 -5.88
N LEU A 291 -18.43 -17.21 -4.60
CA LEU A 291 -18.53 -16.15 -3.61
C LEU A 291 -17.23 -15.37 -3.47
N GLN A 292 -16.10 -16.05 -3.51
CA GLN A 292 -14.78 -15.42 -3.46
C GLN A 292 -14.46 -14.62 -4.71
N SER A 293 -14.85 -15.07 -5.90
CA SER A 293 -14.65 -14.32 -7.12
C SER A 293 -15.38 -12.98 -7.07
N GLN A 294 -16.59 -12.94 -6.51
CA GLN A 294 -17.33 -11.70 -6.29
C GLN A 294 -16.63 -10.78 -5.28
N PHE A 295 -16.12 -11.33 -4.19
CA PHE A 295 -15.31 -10.54 -3.23
C PHE A 295 -13.98 -10.07 -3.82
N ARG A 296 -13.28 -10.92 -4.57
CA ARG A 296 -11.98 -10.60 -5.18
C ARG A 296 -12.07 -9.56 -6.28
N ILE A 297 -13.14 -9.54 -7.06
CA ILE A 297 -13.38 -8.49 -8.05
C ILE A 297 -13.49 -7.12 -7.36
N SER A 298 -14.09 -7.06 -6.17
CA SER A 298 -14.16 -5.82 -5.39
C SER A 298 -12.81 -5.40 -4.76
N TYR A 299 -11.82 -6.31 -4.65
CA TYR A 299 -10.45 -6.00 -4.21
C TYR A 299 -9.52 -5.58 -5.36
N ALA A 300 -9.82 -5.97 -6.58
CA ALA A 300 -8.98 -5.70 -7.75
C ALA A 300 -9.37 -4.43 -8.52
N VAL A 301 -10.48 -3.79 -8.17
CA VAL A 301 -10.98 -2.52 -8.70
C VAL A 301 -10.82 -1.42 -7.69
#